data_3b2b93faeb1165fa9d4e35c2e6758657
#
_entry.id   3b2b93faeb1165fa9d4e35c2e6758657
#
_cell.length_a   1.000
_cell.length_b   1.000
_cell.length_c   1.000
_cell.angle_alpha   90.00
_cell.angle_beta   90.00
_cell.angle_gamma   90.00
#
_symmetry.space_group_name_H-M   'P 1'
#
loop_
_entity.id
_entity.type
_entity.pdbx_description
1 polymer ?
#
loop_
_entity_poly.entity_id
_entity_poly.type
_entity_poly.pdbx_seq_one_letter_code
_entity_poly.pdbx_strand_id
1 'polypeptide(L)'
;MITVVLPVHLAELARLDKRRLDLEVTGEVTQGALIDALEAAYPALKGTIRDPLTRSRRPFVRFFACEEDLSHDPADTVLPEAVVTGKEPFFVVGAMAGG
;
A
#
# COMPACT_ATOMS: atom_id res chain seq x y z
N MET A 1 -12.10 -1.63 8.49
CA MET A 1 -11.24 -0.71 7.73
C MET A 1 -9.81 -1.20 7.74
N ILE A 2 -9.11 -0.99 6.66
CA ILE A 2 -7.72 -1.42 6.53
C ILE A 2 -6.83 -0.23 6.80
N THR A 3 -5.87 -0.41 7.71
CA THR A 3 -4.91 0.63 8.04
C THR A 3 -3.68 0.49 7.15
N VAL A 4 -3.31 1.56 6.46
CA VAL A 4 -2.11 1.61 5.62
C VAL A 4 -1.15 2.62 6.22
N VAL A 5 0.13 2.26 6.29
CA VAL A 5 1.18 3.16 6.74
C VAL A 5 2.09 3.45 5.55
N LEU A 6 2.25 4.72 5.22
CA LEU A 6 3.04 5.16 4.07
C LEU A 6 4.41 5.66 4.52
N PRO A 7 5.42 5.60 3.65
CA PRO A 7 6.67 6.30 3.94
C PRO A 7 6.44 7.81 3.92
N VAL A 8 7.28 8.54 4.62
CA VAL A 8 7.10 9.99 4.82
C VAL A 8 6.88 10.74 3.50
N HIS A 9 7.72 10.47 2.50
CA HIS A 9 7.63 11.21 1.24
C HIS A 9 6.32 10.96 0.48
N LEU A 10 5.73 9.76 0.62
CA LEU A 10 4.44 9.50 -0.01
C LEU A 10 3.30 10.12 0.79
N ALA A 11 3.41 10.11 2.12
CA ALA A 11 2.42 10.79 2.96
C ALA A 11 2.38 12.29 2.63
N GLU A 12 3.54 12.89 2.45
CA GLU A 12 3.64 14.29 2.06
C GLU A 12 3.03 14.54 0.68
N LEU A 13 3.32 13.67 -0.27
CA LEU A 13 2.77 13.78 -1.62
C LEU A 13 1.24 13.70 -1.60
N ALA A 14 0.68 12.85 -0.75
CA ALA A 14 -0.76 12.71 -0.58
C ALA A 14 -1.36 13.78 0.33
N ARG A 15 -0.54 14.69 0.85
CA ARG A 15 -0.95 15.77 1.74
C ARG A 15 -1.61 15.28 3.02
N LEU A 16 -1.06 14.21 3.56
CA LEU A 16 -1.53 13.64 4.82
C LEU A 16 -0.74 14.23 5.98
N ASP A 17 -1.42 14.48 7.08
CA ASP A 17 -0.78 14.95 8.31
C ASP A 17 0.02 13.85 8.98
N LYS A 18 -0.39 12.60 8.73
CA LYS A 18 0.20 11.42 9.33
C LYS A 18 0.58 10.44 8.25
N ARG A 19 1.46 9.50 8.59
CA ARG A 19 1.83 8.42 7.67
C ARG A 19 0.76 7.34 7.61
N ARG A 20 -0.18 7.35 8.54
CA ARG A 20 -1.20 6.32 8.71
C ARG A 20 -2.54 6.81 8.15
N LEU A 21 -3.22 5.95 7.40
CA LEU A 21 -4.55 6.23 6.89
C LEU A 21 -5.38 4.95 6.92
N ASP A 22 -6.69 5.11 6.88
CA ASP A 22 -7.62 3.99 6.86
C ASP A 22 -8.38 3.98 5.54
N LEU A 23 -8.58 2.79 4.98
CA LEU A 23 -9.29 2.60 3.73
C LEU A 23 -10.33 1.51 3.86
N GLU A 24 -11.42 1.65 3.12
CA GLU A 24 -12.38 0.58 2.93
C GLU A 24 -12.18 -0.02 1.55
N VAL A 25 -12.15 -1.35 1.49
CA VAL A 25 -12.05 -2.08 0.24
C VAL A 25 -13.25 -3.01 0.18
N THR A 26 -14.07 -2.86 -0.87
CA THR A 26 -15.23 -3.72 -1.05
C THR A 26 -14.82 -5.00 -1.77
N GLY A 27 -15.49 -6.10 -1.41
CA GLY A 27 -15.20 -7.39 -2.01
C GLY A 27 -13.95 -8.04 -1.45
N GLU A 28 -13.36 -8.92 -2.21
CA GLU A 28 -12.17 -9.64 -1.80
C GLU A 28 -10.97 -8.68 -1.71
N VAL A 29 -10.28 -8.71 -0.58
CA VAL A 29 -9.17 -7.79 -0.35
C VAL A 29 -7.87 -8.45 -0.78
N THR A 30 -7.48 -8.16 -2.01
CA THR A 30 -6.18 -8.58 -2.54
C THR A 30 -5.20 -7.43 -2.41
N GLN A 31 -3.92 -7.73 -2.62
CA GLN A 31 -2.90 -6.70 -2.63
C GLN A 31 -3.23 -5.63 -3.68
N GLY A 32 -3.60 -6.06 -4.90
CA GLY A 32 -3.95 -5.13 -5.97
C GLY A 32 -5.19 -4.30 -5.66
N ALA A 33 -6.21 -4.92 -5.04
CA ALA A 33 -7.41 -4.19 -4.66
C ALA A 33 -7.12 -3.11 -3.63
N LEU A 34 -6.23 -3.38 -2.70
CA LEU A 34 -5.84 -2.39 -1.69
C LEU A 34 -5.11 -1.22 -2.35
N ILE A 35 -4.17 -1.49 -3.25
CA ILE A 35 -3.45 -0.41 -3.94
C ILE A 35 -4.39 0.37 -4.86
N ASP A 36 -5.35 -0.30 -5.52
CA ASP A 36 -6.38 0.39 -6.31
C ASP A 36 -7.15 1.38 -5.44
N ALA A 37 -7.58 0.94 -4.25
CA ALA A 37 -8.33 1.79 -3.34
C ALA A 37 -7.48 2.98 -2.86
N LEU A 38 -6.22 2.72 -2.58
CA LEU A 38 -5.30 3.76 -2.15
C LEU A 38 -5.11 4.83 -3.24
N GLU A 39 -4.93 4.41 -4.48
CA GLU A 39 -4.76 5.33 -5.60
C GLU A 39 -6.05 6.07 -5.93
N ALA A 40 -7.20 5.45 -5.72
CA ALA A 40 -8.47 6.11 -5.93
C ALA A 40 -8.70 7.20 -4.88
N ALA A 41 -8.33 6.92 -3.63
CA ALA A 41 -8.47 7.90 -2.55
C ALA A 41 -7.45 9.02 -2.65
N TYR A 42 -6.23 8.70 -3.12
CA TYR A 42 -5.14 9.66 -3.21
C TYR A 42 -4.49 9.57 -4.59
N PRO A 43 -5.10 10.20 -5.61
CA PRO A 43 -4.61 10.10 -6.99
C PRO A 43 -3.17 10.54 -7.18
N ALA A 44 -2.64 11.39 -6.31
CA ALA A 44 -1.25 11.82 -6.37
C ALA A 44 -0.27 10.65 -6.18
N LEU A 45 -0.74 9.54 -5.64
CA LEU A 45 0.11 8.36 -5.42
C LEU A 45 0.22 7.46 -6.65
N LYS A 46 -0.57 7.71 -7.69
CA LYS A 46 -0.49 6.90 -8.92
C LYS A 46 0.90 6.98 -9.50
N GLY A 47 1.48 5.82 -9.83
CA GLY A 47 2.80 5.74 -10.40
C GLY A 47 3.94 5.76 -9.40
N THR A 48 3.66 6.00 -8.11
CA THR A 48 4.72 6.03 -7.08
C THR A 48 4.95 4.68 -6.44
N ILE A 49 3.90 3.87 -6.33
CA ILE A 49 3.97 2.56 -5.67
C ILE A 49 4.13 1.46 -6.70
N ARG A 50 3.41 1.58 -7.80
CA ARG A 50 3.47 0.61 -8.89
C ARG A 50 3.49 1.35 -10.22
N ASP A 51 4.01 0.68 -11.25
CA ASP A 51 4.03 1.25 -12.59
C ASP A 51 2.60 1.44 -13.08
N PRO A 52 2.25 2.62 -13.61
CA PRO A 52 0.86 2.89 -14.00
C PRO A 52 0.39 2.10 -15.21
N LEU A 53 1.32 1.60 -16.04
CA LEU A 53 0.97 0.83 -17.24
C LEU A 53 0.96 -0.66 -16.95
N THR A 54 2.05 -1.17 -16.36
CA THR A 54 2.20 -2.62 -16.12
C THR A 54 1.54 -3.05 -14.83
N ARG A 55 1.27 -2.11 -13.93
CA ARG A 55 0.70 -2.35 -12.61
C ARG A 55 1.62 -3.18 -11.71
N SER A 56 2.89 -3.28 -12.07
CA SER A 56 3.88 -3.97 -11.28
C SER A 56 4.43 -3.05 -10.20
N ARG A 57 4.67 -3.62 -9.02
CA ARG A 57 5.28 -2.89 -7.90
C ARG A 57 6.63 -2.31 -8.34
N ARG A 58 6.89 -1.08 -7.93
CA ARG A 58 8.19 -0.46 -8.21
C ARG A 58 9.30 -1.20 -7.46
N PRO A 59 10.48 -1.35 -8.07
CA PRO A 59 11.57 -2.14 -7.44
C PRO A 59 11.99 -1.68 -6.05
N PHE A 60 11.87 -0.38 -5.78
CA PHE A 60 12.31 0.17 -4.51
C PHE A 60 11.18 0.31 -3.49
N VAL A 61 9.99 -0.16 -3.84
CA VAL A 61 8.85 -0.13 -2.93
C VAL A 61 8.63 -1.55 -2.41
N ARG A 62 8.43 -1.67 -1.09
CA ARG A 62 8.18 -2.96 -0.48
C ARG A 62 6.89 -2.93 0.33
N PHE A 63 6.26 -4.08 0.44
CA PHE A 63 5.03 -4.25 1.21
C PHE A 63 5.29 -5.20 2.37
N PHE A 64 4.87 -4.79 3.57
CA PHE A 64 5.01 -5.61 4.77
C PHE A 64 3.70 -5.63 5.55
N ALA A 65 3.37 -6.78 6.11
CA ALA A 65 2.27 -6.91 7.05
C ALA A 65 2.51 -8.17 7.88
N CYS A 66 2.05 -8.17 9.12
CA CYS A 66 2.16 -9.33 10.00
C CYS A 66 3.60 -9.85 10.09
N GLU A 67 4.56 -8.93 10.09
CA GLU A 67 6.00 -9.23 10.17
C GLU A 67 6.54 -10.03 8.98
N GLU A 68 5.85 -9.96 7.84
CA GLU A 68 6.28 -10.64 6.63
C GLU A 68 6.42 -9.65 5.47
N ASP A 69 7.38 -9.94 4.60
CA ASP A 69 7.56 -9.18 3.36
C ASP A 69 6.62 -9.75 2.30
N LEU A 70 5.64 -8.97 1.90
CA LEU A 70 4.64 -9.38 0.92
C LEU A 70 4.95 -8.85 -0.48
N SER A 71 6.13 -8.26 -0.68
CA SER A 71 6.47 -7.55 -1.92
C SER A 71 6.46 -8.44 -3.15
N HIS A 72 6.77 -9.71 -2.99
CA HIS A 72 6.87 -10.66 -4.10
C HIS A 72 5.60 -11.46 -4.35
N ASP A 73 4.57 -11.22 -3.57
CA ASP A 73 3.29 -11.90 -3.78
C ASP A 73 2.60 -11.32 -5.01
N PRO A 74 1.89 -12.14 -5.78
CA PRO A 74 1.09 -11.64 -6.90
C PRO A 74 0.02 -10.64 -6.44
N ALA A 75 -0.37 -9.75 -7.34
CA ALA A 75 -1.35 -8.71 -7.02
C ALA A 75 -2.72 -9.30 -6.63
N ASP A 76 -3.03 -10.50 -7.10
CA ASP A 76 -4.30 -11.16 -6.78
C ASP A 76 -4.25 -12.01 -5.52
N THR A 77 -3.14 -11.98 -4.79
CA THR A 77 -3.03 -12.69 -3.51
C THR A 77 -3.89 -11.98 -2.46
N VAL A 78 -4.74 -12.76 -1.81
CA VAL A 78 -5.58 -12.26 -0.72
C VAL A 78 -4.71 -11.89 0.46
N LEU A 79 -4.97 -10.72 1.04
CA LEU A 79 -4.19 -10.25 2.19
C LEU A 79 -4.57 -11.01 3.46
N PRO A 80 -3.65 -11.09 4.43
CA PRO A 80 -3.93 -11.74 5.71
C PRO A 80 -5.18 -11.16 6.37
N GLU A 81 -5.94 -12.01 7.05
CA GLU A 81 -7.16 -11.58 7.73
C GLU A 81 -6.89 -10.45 8.73
N ALA A 82 -5.76 -10.51 9.42
CA ALA A 82 -5.42 -9.45 10.39
C ALA A 82 -5.30 -8.08 9.72
N VAL A 83 -4.87 -8.03 8.46
CA VAL A 83 -4.81 -6.79 7.70
C VAL A 83 -6.22 -6.36 7.30
N VAL A 84 -7.02 -7.30 6.79
CA VAL A 84 -8.38 -7.02 6.33
C VAL A 84 -9.26 -6.49 7.46
N THR A 85 -9.07 -7.00 8.67
CA THR A 85 -9.87 -6.58 9.83
C THR A 85 -9.33 -5.33 10.52
N GLY A 86 -8.15 -4.86 10.12
CA GLY A 86 -7.54 -3.68 10.72
C GLY A 86 -6.73 -3.96 11.97
N LYS A 87 -6.55 -5.21 12.35
CA LYS A 87 -5.74 -5.57 13.51
C LYS A 87 -4.26 -5.27 13.29
N GLU A 88 -3.79 -5.53 12.07
CA GLU A 88 -2.40 -5.28 11.69
C GLU A 88 -2.36 -4.33 10.51
N PRO A 89 -1.48 -3.33 10.54
CA PRO A 89 -1.39 -2.41 9.41
C PRO A 89 -0.68 -3.03 8.22
N PHE A 90 -0.97 -2.50 7.05
CA PHE A 90 -0.26 -2.79 5.83
C PHE A 90 0.75 -1.68 5.61
N PHE A 91 2.03 -2.03 5.55
CA PHE A 91 3.09 -1.04 5.40
C PHE A 91 3.53 -0.94 3.95
N VAL A 92 3.58 0.28 3.44
CA VAL A 92 4.26 0.58 2.19
C VAL A 92 5.58 1.21 2.59
N VAL A 93 6.68 0.58 2.23
CA VAL A 93 8.02 1.04 2.59
C VAL A 93 8.73 1.44 1.32
N GLY A 94 9.24 2.67 1.28
CA GLY A 94 10.04 3.13 0.16
C GLY A 94 11.50 3.06 0.52
N ALA A 95 12.27 2.28 -0.24
CA ALA A 95 13.71 2.30 -0.12
C ALA A 95 14.21 3.50 -0.91
N MET A 96 14.20 4.64 -0.28
CA MET A 96 14.60 5.87 -0.96
C MET A 96 16.10 5.95 -1.06
N ALA A 97 16.57 5.92 -2.28
CA ALA A 97 17.97 6.22 -2.54
C ALA A 97 18.18 7.68 -2.14
N GLY A 98 19.04 7.89 -1.21
CA GLY A 98 19.30 9.24 -0.73
C GLY A 98 18.25 9.75 0.22
N GLY A 99 17.45 8.86 0.69
CA GLY A 99 16.46 9.31 1.68
C GLY A 99 15.48 8.26 1.76
#